data_bea7eae2c049ef508b8165d243196149
#
_entry.id   bea7eae2c049ef508b8165d243196149
#
_cell.length_a   1.000
_cell.length_b   1.000
_cell.length_c   1.000
_cell.angle_alpha   90.00
_cell.angle_beta   90.00
_cell.angle_gamma   90.00
#
_symmetry.space_group_name_H-M   'P 1'
#
loop_
_entity.id
_entity.type
_entity.pdbx_description
1 polymer ?
#
loop_
_entity_poly.entity_id
_entity_poly.type
_entity_poly.pdbx_seq_one_letter_code
_entity_poly.pdbx_strand_id
1 'polypeptide(L)'
;MKQLLDVFTFQLQKKEHGKYQKEATSFDEIAKMLIDSNPSKSKMAALLQEIVKTFDTSFLISSDSSKAICFNNVGEFCISEDSNTISGIFLGGNTGQQYDVYNNEDASTVTHVVKPSEVASLPFFFKIWFPKNFNTGVLVVHRYSTNTCLGLFKKRLSELFSTLGYKLNTQKFVPKDKVEEFLDNCNIFKIGITWKKGLDNSLKPEVDLLQGNSFSSAITGISLPASKLISDLVYRRKVTSEISSLYPEYDETLHNLTFYYVDSKGQKANSTIDALECLLPSISLGATCVNSDNTPNWEEIKTIADVYIDLIKKDLKYNAKKQ
;
A
#
# COMPACT_ATOMS: atom_id res chain seq x y z
N MET A 1 -8.33 19.75 -2.36
CA MET A 1 -7.31 18.79 -1.86
C MET A 1 -6.88 17.90 -3.01
N LYS A 2 -5.57 17.68 -3.23
CA LYS A 2 -5.09 16.83 -4.35
C LYS A 2 -5.53 15.39 -4.14
N GLN A 3 -6.14 14.78 -5.16
CA GLN A 3 -6.60 13.40 -5.16
C GLN A 3 -5.61 12.49 -5.89
N LEU A 4 -5.42 11.30 -5.37
CA LEU A 4 -4.40 10.33 -5.82
C LEU A 4 -5.01 8.93 -5.84
N LEU A 5 -4.45 8.05 -6.70
CA LEU A 5 -4.66 6.61 -6.62
C LEU A 5 -3.36 5.90 -6.24
N ASP A 6 -3.47 4.97 -5.32
CA ASP A 6 -2.47 3.96 -5.07
C ASP A 6 -2.94 2.63 -5.68
N VAL A 7 -2.07 2.01 -6.47
CA VAL A 7 -2.35 0.74 -7.13
C VAL A 7 -1.38 -0.31 -6.63
N PHE A 8 -1.88 -1.49 -6.33
CA PHE A 8 -1.10 -2.62 -5.82
C PHE A 8 -1.46 -3.89 -6.58
N THR A 9 -0.48 -4.72 -6.82
CA THR A 9 -0.71 -6.15 -7.01
C THR A 9 -0.73 -6.83 -5.66
N PHE A 10 -1.47 -7.93 -5.52
CA PHE A 10 -1.47 -8.71 -4.30
C PHE A 10 -1.54 -10.20 -4.58
N GLN A 11 -0.97 -10.98 -3.67
CA GLN A 11 -0.95 -12.44 -3.69
C GLN A 11 -1.30 -13.00 -2.33
N LEU A 12 -1.85 -14.19 -2.30
CA LEU A 12 -2.23 -14.91 -1.09
C LEU A 12 -1.37 -16.16 -0.94
N GLN A 13 -0.69 -16.29 0.20
CA GLN A 13 0.12 -17.45 0.55
C GLN A 13 -0.58 -18.28 1.62
N LYS A 14 -0.84 -19.55 1.34
CA LYS A 14 -1.49 -20.48 2.28
C LYS A 14 -0.58 -20.78 3.46
N LYS A 15 -1.18 -20.88 4.65
CA LYS A 15 -0.48 -21.34 5.86
C LYS A 15 -0.66 -22.86 5.99
N GLU A 16 0.44 -23.61 5.95
CA GLU A 16 0.45 -25.04 6.16
C GLU A 16 1.49 -25.42 7.23
N HIS A 17 1.12 -26.27 8.17
CA HIS A 17 1.98 -26.73 9.27
C HIS A 17 2.68 -25.57 10.01
N GLY A 18 1.97 -24.44 10.23
CA GLY A 18 2.49 -23.28 10.93
C GLY A 18 3.39 -22.34 10.10
N LYS A 19 3.69 -22.68 8.84
CA LYS A 19 4.53 -21.89 7.93
C LYS A 19 3.73 -21.45 6.71
N TYR A 20 4.08 -20.31 6.14
CA TYR A 20 3.50 -19.86 4.87
C TYR A 20 4.24 -20.49 3.70
N GLN A 21 3.49 -20.96 2.71
CA GLN A 21 4.04 -21.49 1.47
C GLN A 21 4.78 -20.36 0.70
N LYS A 22 5.84 -20.74 -0.04
CA LYS A 22 6.55 -19.78 -0.89
C LYS A 22 5.74 -19.37 -2.12
N GLU A 23 4.95 -20.29 -2.64
CA GLU A 23 4.12 -20.07 -3.82
C GLU A 23 2.78 -19.44 -3.43
N ALA A 24 2.31 -18.54 -4.30
CA ALA A 24 1.02 -17.91 -4.13
C ALA A 24 -0.10 -18.85 -4.62
N THR A 25 -1.17 -18.93 -3.83
CA THR A 25 -2.36 -19.74 -4.14
C THR A 25 -3.23 -19.03 -5.17
N SER A 26 -3.83 -19.77 -6.12
CA SER A 26 -4.79 -19.19 -7.05
C SER A 26 -6.10 -18.82 -6.35
N PHE A 27 -6.77 -17.78 -6.85
CA PHE A 27 -8.04 -17.36 -6.26
C PHE A 27 -9.16 -18.38 -6.45
N ASP A 28 -9.08 -19.21 -7.49
CA ASP A 28 -10.03 -20.30 -7.73
C ASP A 28 -9.93 -21.42 -6.69
N GLU A 29 -8.73 -21.73 -6.21
CA GLU A 29 -8.55 -22.68 -5.11
C GLU A 29 -9.17 -22.15 -3.81
N ILE A 30 -8.98 -20.86 -3.52
CA ILE A 30 -9.58 -20.23 -2.36
C ILE A 30 -11.11 -20.20 -2.49
N ALA A 31 -11.60 -19.82 -3.66
CA ALA A 31 -13.03 -19.81 -3.97
C ALA A 31 -13.66 -21.20 -3.87
N LYS A 32 -12.93 -22.26 -4.29
CA LYS A 32 -13.40 -23.64 -4.17
C LYS A 32 -13.62 -24.07 -2.73
N MET A 33 -12.71 -23.73 -1.83
CA MET A 33 -12.88 -24.05 -0.41
C MET A 33 -14.12 -23.39 0.21
N LEU A 34 -14.47 -22.18 -0.26
CA LEU A 34 -15.66 -21.45 0.23
C LEU A 34 -16.98 -22.02 -0.34
N ILE A 35 -16.96 -22.65 -1.52
CA ILE A 35 -18.14 -23.31 -2.11
C ILE A 35 -18.49 -24.62 -1.43
N ASP A 36 -17.52 -25.38 -1.02
CA ASP A 36 -17.78 -26.65 -0.32
C ASP A 36 -18.67 -26.39 0.92
N SER A 37 -18.67 -25.15 1.43
CA SER A 37 -19.61 -24.69 2.48
C SER A 37 -20.91 -24.06 1.94
N ASN A 38 -21.05 -23.79 0.61
CA ASN A 38 -22.25 -23.16 0.02
C ASN A 38 -22.43 -23.45 -1.48
N PRO A 39 -22.92 -24.63 -1.88
CA PRO A 39 -22.86 -25.16 -3.25
C PRO A 39 -23.76 -24.46 -4.28
N SER A 40 -24.57 -23.49 -3.90
CA SER A 40 -25.56 -22.85 -4.80
C SER A 40 -25.02 -21.67 -5.62
N LYS A 41 -23.74 -21.30 -5.50
CA LYS A 41 -23.15 -20.10 -6.13
C LYS A 41 -21.97 -20.41 -7.06
N SER A 42 -21.67 -19.52 -7.99
CA SER A 42 -20.41 -19.59 -8.72
C SER A 42 -19.21 -19.41 -7.79
N LYS A 43 -18.09 -20.08 -8.10
CA LYS A 43 -16.90 -20.09 -7.22
C LYS A 43 -16.43 -18.69 -6.88
N MET A 44 -16.26 -17.82 -7.87
CA MET A 44 -15.80 -16.46 -7.64
C MET A 44 -16.84 -15.60 -6.89
N ALA A 45 -18.14 -15.77 -7.19
CA ALA A 45 -19.21 -15.09 -6.45
C ALA A 45 -19.16 -15.38 -4.95
N ALA A 46 -18.89 -16.63 -4.56
CA ALA A 46 -18.75 -17.00 -3.15
C ALA A 46 -17.58 -16.25 -2.48
N LEU A 47 -16.41 -16.18 -3.15
CA LEU A 47 -15.25 -15.43 -2.64
C LEU A 47 -15.56 -13.94 -2.51
N LEU A 48 -16.13 -13.32 -3.55
CA LEU A 48 -16.44 -11.90 -3.55
C LEU A 48 -17.45 -11.54 -2.44
N GLN A 49 -18.47 -12.36 -2.25
CA GLN A 49 -19.47 -12.15 -1.20
C GLN A 49 -18.89 -12.35 0.20
N GLU A 50 -17.98 -13.32 0.40
CA GLU A 50 -17.33 -13.52 1.69
C GLU A 50 -16.48 -12.31 2.08
N ILE A 51 -15.78 -11.71 1.11
CA ILE A 51 -15.04 -10.47 1.32
C ILE A 51 -15.97 -9.33 1.73
N VAL A 52 -17.07 -9.13 1.01
CA VAL A 52 -18.03 -8.04 1.31
C VAL A 52 -18.67 -8.19 2.68
N LYS A 53 -18.96 -9.41 3.14
CA LYS A 53 -19.50 -9.66 4.49
C LYS A 53 -18.61 -9.10 5.61
N THR A 54 -17.29 -9.00 5.38
CA THR A 54 -16.35 -8.46 6.38
C THR A 54 -16.26 -6.95 6.38
N PHE A 55 -16.84 -6.29 5.37
CA PHE A 55 -16.96 -4.84 5.29
C PHE A 55 -18.16 -4.38 6.11
N ASP A 56 -17.97 -4.34 7.41
CA ASP A 56 -19.01 -3.96 8.36
C ASP A 56 -18.97 -2.47 8.73
N THR A 57 -19.99 -2.02 9.45
CA THR A 57 -20.13 -0.64 9.89
C THR A 57 -19.33 -0.29 11.13
N SER A 58 -18.61 -1.25 11.73
CA SER A 58 -17.77 -1.00 12.89
C SER A 58 -16.45 -0.30 12.47
N PHE A 59 -16.01 0.66 13.29
CA PHE A 59 -14.74 1.31 13.05
C PHE A 59 -13.57 0.39 13.42
N LEU A 60 -12.68 0.15 12.44
CA LEU A 60 -11.35 -0.38 12.69
C LEU A 60 -10.42 0.79 13.03
N ILE A 61 -9.92 0.81 14.27
CA ILE A 61 -9.04 1.87 14.77
C ILE A 61 -7.58 1.43 14.65
N SER A 62 -6.69 2.37 14.32
CA SER A 62 -5.24 2.13 14.30
C SER A 62 -4.69 1.86 15.71
N SER A 63 -3.55 1.17 15.80
CA SER A 63 -2.93 0.82 17.09
C SER A 63 -2.53 2.04 17.93
N ASP A 64 -2.25 3.16 17.28
CA ASP A 64 -1.94 4.44 17.91
C ASP A 64 -3.19 5.30 18.17
N SER A 65 -4.39 4.77 17.89
CA SER A 65 -5.68 5.45 18.00
C SER A 65 -5.79 6.79 17.25
N SER A 66 -4.94 7.00 16.23
CA SER A 66 -4.91 8.26 15.46
C SER A 66 -5.82 8.25 14.24
N LYS A 67 -6.18 7.07 13.75
CA LYS A 67 -7.01 6.88 12.54
C LYS A 67 -8.03 5.78 12.72
N ALA A 68 -9.13 5.91 11.99
CA ALA A 68 -10.18 4.91 11.93
C ALA A 68 -10.74 4.78 10.52
N ILE A 69 -11.21 3.56 10.16
CA ILE A 69 -11.96 3.31 8.94
C ILE A 69 -13.23 2.52 9.26
N CYS A 70 -14.27 2.72 8.46
CA CYS A 70 -15.45 1.85 8.44
C CYS A 70 -16.02 1.72 7.03
N PHE A 71 -16.78 0.68 6.80
CA PHE A 71 -17.47 0.41 5.53
C PHE A 71 -18.96 0.69 5.68
N ASN A 72 -19.28 1.92 6.08
CA ASN A 72 -20.66 2.35 6.22
C ASN A 72 -21.33 2.39 4.83
N ASN A 73 -22.67 2.28 4.76
CA ASN A 73 -23.51 2.28 3.56
C ASN A 73 -23.43 3.58 2.71
N VAL A 74 -22.35 4.34 2.80
CA VAL A 74 -22.09 5.56 2.04
C VAL A 74 -21.66 5.23 0.60
N GLY A 75 -22.23 4.25 0.02
CA GLY A 75 -21.97 3.82 -1.34
C GLY A 75 -22.15 2.33 -1.44
N GLU A 76 -23.02 1.92 -2.32
CA GLU A 76 -23.26 0.50 -2.56
C GLU A 76 -21.98 -0.18 -3.01
N PHE A 77 -21.65 -1.30 -2.37
CA PHE A 77 -20.61 -2.17 -2.89
C PHE A 77 -21.08 -2.75 -4.21
N CYS A 78 -20.34 -2.47 -5.27
CA CYS A 78 -20.60 -3.05 -6.58
C CYS A 78 -19.76 -4.34 -6.72
N ILE A 79 -20.44 -5.48 -6.70
CA ILE A 79 -19.85 -6.77 -7.04
C ILE A 79 -20.15 -7.02 -8.52
N SER A 80 -19.11 -7.18 -9.33
CA SER A 80 -19.23 -7.62 -10.72
C SER A 80 -18.64 -9.02 -10.86
N GLU A 81 -19.52 -10.02 -11.00
CA GLU A 81 -19.11 -11.43 -11.20
C GLU A 81 -18.45 -11.64 -12.56
N ASP A 82 -18.89 -10.90 -13.60
CA ASP A 82 -18.32 -11.01 -14.96
C ASP A 82 -16.87 -10.55 -15.00
N SER A 83 -16.57 -9.45 -14.32
CA SER A 83 -15.20 -8.89 -14.22
C SER A 83 -14.41 -9.41 -13.02
N ASN A 84 -15.03 -10.17 -12.10
CA ASN A 84 -14.48 -10.61 -10.81
C ASN A 84 -13.92 -9.43 -9.99
N THR A 85 -14.70 -8.37 -9.87
CA THR A 85 -14.30 -7.17 -9.13
C THR A 85 -15.27 -6.85 -8.00
N ILE A 86 -14.71 -6.24 -6.95
CA ILE A 86 -15.44 -5.55 -5.90
C ILE A 86 -15.00 -4.10 -5.93
N SER A 87 -15.93 -3.17 -5.92
CA SER A 87 -15.64 -1.75 -5.73
C SER A 87 -16.62 -1.13 -4.75
N GLY A 88 -16.23 -0.02 -4.14
CA GLY A 88 -17.07 0.70 -3.20
C GLY A 88 -16.36 1.89 -2.59
N ILE A 89 -17.02 2.47 -1.59
CA ILE A 89 -16.50 3.59 -0.83
C ILE A 89 -16.43 3.18 0.64
N PHE A 90 -15.31 3.47 1.28
CA PHE A 90 -15.19 3.40 2.73
C PHE A 90 -14.94 4.78 3.32
N LEU A 91 -15.36 4.97 4.55
CA LEU A 91 -15.07 6.17 5.32
C LEU A 91 -13.80 5.99 6.12
N GLY A 92 -12.97 7.03 6.19
CA GLY A 92 -11.77 6.99 6.99
C GLY A 92 -11.29 8.37 7.38
N GLY A 93 -10.66 8.48 8.53
CA GLY A 93 -10.22 9.77 9.01
C GLY A 93 -9.46 9.72 10.32
N ASN A 94 -9.22 10.91 10.87
CA ASN A 94 -8.53 11.08 12.13
C ASN A 94 -9.49 10.93 13.30
N THR A 95 -8.99 10.39 14.40
CA THR A 95 -9.71 10.21 15.67
C THR A 95 -8.73 10.36 16.85
N GLY A 96 -9.20 10.22 18.07
CA GLY A 96 -8.34 10.21 19.25
C GLY A 96 -7.88 11.60 19.74
N GLN A 97 -8.23 12.68 19.06
CA GLN A 97 -7.89 14.04 19.45
C GLN A 97 -9.13 14.94 19.44
N GLN A 98 -9.18 15.86 20.39
CA GLN A 98 -10.20 16.91 20.38
C GLN A 98 -9.68 18.10 19.57
N TYR A 99 -10.55 18.67 18.71
CA TYR A 99 -10.29 19.93 18.03
C TYR A 99 -11.59 20.66 17.71
N ASP A 100 -11.46 21.99 17.63
CA ASP A 100 -12.58 22.87 17.33
C ASP A 100 -12.71 23.08 15.82
N VAL A 101 -13.94 23.10 15.34
CA VAL A 101 -14.28 23.43 13.96
C VAL A 101 -14.86 24.83 13.91
N TYR A 102 -14.32 25.65 13.04
CA TYR A 102 -14.76 27.02 12.82
C TYR A 102 -15.31 27.17 11.41
N ASN A 103 -16.18 28.16 11.21
CA ASN A 103 -16.47 28.62 9.86
C ASN A 103 -15.22 29.34 9.31
N ASN A 104 -14.85 29.08 8.06
CA ASN A 104 -13.71 29.74 7.42
C ASN A 104 -13.87 31.26 7.25
N GLU A 105 -15.09 31.78 7.35
CA GLU A 105 -15.43 33.21 7.28
C GLU A 105 -15.50 33.87 8.68
N ASP A 106 -15.62 33.06 9.75
CA ASP A 106 -15.71 33.53 11.14
C ASP A 106 -14.95 32.64 12.10
N ALA A 107 -13.78 33.07 12.53
CA ALA A 107 -12.95 32.38 13.51
C ALA A 107 -13.31 32.69 14.97
N SER A 108 -14.31 33.56 15.22
CA SER A 108 -14.71 33.92 16.57
C SER A 108 -15.63 32.92 17.24
N THR A 109 -16.33 32.10 16.43
CA THR A 109 -17.36 31.18 16.94
C THR A 109 -17.02 29.73 16.55
N VAL A 110 -16.87 28.85 17.57
CA VAL A 110 -16.74 27.41 17.38
C VAL A 110 -18.08 26.86 16.88
N THR A 111 -18.08 26.27 15.70
CA THR A 111 -19.30 25.67 15.11
C THR A 111 -19.55 24.24 15.59
N HIS A 112 -18.46 23.49 15.83
CA HIS A 112 -18.51 22.13 16.37
C HIS A 112 -17.20 21.78 17.08
N VAL A 113 -17.28 20.98 18.13
CA VAL A 113 -16.11 20.42 18.83
C VAL A 113 -16.06 18.93 18.52
N VAL A 114 -15.07 18.50 17.79
CA VAL A 114 -14.82 17.07 17.52
C VAL A 114 -14.20 16.45 18.77
N LYS A 115 -14.87 15.44 19.34
CA LYS A 115 -14.41 14.73 20.54
C LYS A 115 -13.40 13.63 20.18
N PRO A 116 -12.55 13.18 21.12
CA PRO A 116 -11.62 12.06 20.88
C PRO A 116 -12.29 10.75 20.45
N SER A 117 -13.57 10.55 20.78
CA SER A 117 -14.38 9.39 20.38
C SER A 117 -15.03 9.52 19.01
N GLU A 118 -14.94 10.67 18.37
CA GLU A 118 -15.50 10.93 17.05
C GLU A 118 -14.44 10.75 15.96
N VAL A 119 -14.89 10.49 14.73
CA VAL A 119 -14.02 10.34 13.55
C VAL A 119 -14.35 11.43 12.56
N ALA A 120 -13.39 12.31 12.29
CA ALA A 120 -13.49 13.25 11.18
C ALA A 120 -13.16 12.52 9.88
N SER A 121 -14.18 11.99 9.23
CA SER A 121 -14.00 11.06 8.11
C SER A 121 -14.17 11.72 6.74
N LEU A 122 -13.41 11.20 5.79
CA LEU A 122 -13.53 11.44 4.35
C LEU A 122 -13.90 10.14 3.64
N PRO A 123 -14.59 10.19 2.50
CA PRO A 123 -14.86 9.02 1.69
C PRO A 123 -13.65 8.66 0.82
N PHE A 124 -13.36 7.37 0.72
CA PHE A 124 -12.28 6.81 -0.08
C PHE A 124 -12.83 5.72 -0.99
N PHE A 125 -12.55 5.81 -2.28
CA PHE A 125 -12.88 4.76 -3.23
C PHE A 125 -11.87 3.61 -3.15
N PHE A 126 -12.35 2.38 -3.38
CA PHE A 126 -11.50 1.23 -3.64
C PHE A 126 -12.07 0.36 -4.75
N LYS A 127 -11.18 -0.39 -5.42
CA LYS A 127 -11.54 -1.45 -6.35
C LYS A 127 -10.56 -2.60 -6.23
N ILE A 128 -11.06 -3.82 -6.15
CA ILE A 128 -10.28 -5.04 -6.05
C ILE A 128 -10.67 -5.95 -7.21
N TRP A 129 -9.69 -6.47 -7.91
CA TRP A 129 -9.86 -7.45 -8.98
C TRP A 129 -9.24 -8.80 -8.59
N PHE A 130 -10.02 -9.86 -8.73
CA PHE A 130 -9.63 -11.24 -8.45
C PHE A 130 -9.67 -12.05 -9.74
N PRO A 131 -8.53 -12.32 -10.40
CA PRO A 131 -8.51 -13.10 -11.64
C PRO A 131 -8.88 -14.55 -11.43
N LYS A 132 -9.55 -15.17 -12.43
CA LYS A 132 -9.75 -16.61 -12.50
C LYS A 132 -8.44 -17.29 -12.85
N ASN A 133 -8.20 -18.49 -12.29
CA ASN A 133 -7.03 -19.34 -12.59
C ASN A 133 -5.69 -18.61 -12.55
N PHE A 134 -5.58 -17.62 -11.67
CA PHE A 134 -4.38 -16.81 -11.52
C PHE A 134 -4.17 -16.47 -10.03
N ASN A 135 -2.94 -16.18 -9.64
CA ASN A 135 -2.56 -15.99 -8.24
C ASN A 135 -2.26 -14.55 -7.86
N THR A 136 -2.37 -13.60 -8.81
CA THR A 136 -2.04 -12.19 -8.59
C THR A 136 -3.25 -11.32 -8.90
N GLY A 137 -3.82 -10.72 -7.87
CA GLY A 137 -4.92 -9.76 -7.97
C GLY A 137 -4.43 -8.32 -7.99
N VAL A 138 -5.36 -7.38 -8.17
CA VAL A 138 -5.10 -5.94 -8.18
C VAL A 138 -5.98 -5.25 -7.16
N LEU A 139 -5.38 -4.35 -6.39
CA LEU A 139 -6.03 -3.46 -5.46
C LEU A 139 -5.76 -2.00 -5.85
N VAL A 140 -6.80 -1.25 -6.09
CA VAL A 140 -6.77 0.20 -6.32
C VAL A 140 -7.43 0.90 -5.16
N VAL A 141 -6.76 1.89 -4.57
CA VAL A 141 -7.30 2.67 -3.45
C VAL A 141 -7.08 4.15 -3.71
N HIS A 142 -8.17 4.92 -3.63
CA HIS A 142 -8.13 6.37 -3.65
C HIS A 142 -7.59 6.92 -2.33
N ARG A 143 -6.87 8.03 -2.41
CA ARG A 143 -6.45 8.80 -1.22
C ARG A 143 -6.35 10.29 -1.51
N TYR A 144 -6.42 11.07 -0.47
CA TYR A 144 -6.06 12.49 -0.50
C TYR A 144 -4.56 12.64 -0.20
N SER A 145 -3.94 13.73 -0.69
CA SER A 145 -2.48 13.93 -0.60
C SER A 145 -1.92 13.84 0.83
N THR A 146 -2.65 14.34 1.80
CA THR A 146 -2.24 14.43 3.21
C THR A 146 -2.96 13.44 4.11
N ASN A 147 -4.05 12.83 3.62
CA ASN A 147 -4.87 11.91 4.40
C ASN A 147 -4.97 10.57 3.67
N THR A 148 -4.45 9.53 4.28
CA THR A 148 -4.52 8.16 3.79
C THR A 148 -4.92 7.21 4.90
N CYS A 149 -5.86 6.33 4.59
CA CYS A 149 -6.29 5.23 5.44
C CYS A 149 -5.87 3.86 4.86
N LEU A 150 -4.98 3.85 3.88
CA LEU A 150 -4.52 2.68 3.16
C LEU A 150 -3.98 1.58 4.08
N GLY A 151 -3.21 1.95 5.12
CA GLY A 151 -2.66 0.98 6.07
C GLY A 151 -3.76 0.20 6.80
N LEU A 152 -4.81 0.90 7.26
CA LEU A 152 -5.97 0.27 7.91
C LEU A 152 -6.80 -0.57 6.93
N PHE A 153 -6.97 -0.10 5.69
CA PHE A 153 -7.66 -0.86 4.65
C PHE A 153 -6.94 -2.18 4.35
N LYS A 154 -5.61 -2.14 4.15
CA LYS A 154 -4.78 -3.34 3.97
C LYS A 154 -4.83 -4.26 5.20
N LYS A 155 -4.81 -3.69 6.40
CA LYS A 155 -4.95 -4.45 7.65
C LYS A 155 -6.27 -5.21 7.68
N ARG A 156 -7.39 -4.57 7.33
CA ARG A 156 -8.71 -5.22 7.25
C ARG A 156 -8.72 -6.39 6.28
N LEU A 157 -8.18 -6.20 5.07
CA LEU A 157 -8.04 -7.29 4.10
C LEU A 157 -7.12 -8.40 4.61
N SER A 158 -6.03 -8.06 5.28
CA SER A 158 -5.10 -9.04 5.82
C SER A 158 -5.73 -9.86 6.94
N GLU A 159 -6.52 -9.25 7.82
CA GLU A 159 -7.28 -9.93 8.87
C GLU A 159 -8.27 -10.92 8.26
N LEU A 160 -9.04 -10.49 7.25
CA LEU A 160 -9.95 -11.37 6.53
C LEU A 160 -9.22 -12.60 5.97
N PHE A 161 -8.17 -12.39 5.17
CA PHE A 161 -7.47 -13.52 4.57
C PHE A 161 -6.74 -14.39 5.62
N SER A 162 -6.33 -13.82 6.74
CA SER A 162 -5.76 -14.57 7.85
C SER A 162 -6.77 -15.52 8.49
N THR A 163 -8.05 -15.13 8.62
CA THR A 163 -9.11 -16.03 9.10
C THR A 163 -9.37 -17.20 8.16
N LEU A 164 -9.11 -17.01 6.87
CA LEU A 164 -9.17 -18.06 5.85
C LEU A 164 -7.87 -18.90 5.75
N GLY A 165 -6.87 -18.61 6.58
CA GLY A 165 -5.59 -19.33 6.58
C GLY A 165 -4.58 -18.84 5.54
N TYR A 166 -4.72 -17.62 5.05
CA TYR A 166 -3.82 -17.02 4.06
C TYR A 166 -3.13 -15.78 4.58
N LYS A 167 -1.91 -15.53 4.09
CA LYS A 167 -1.19 -14.27 4.26
C LYS A 167 -1.36 -13.42 3.01
N LEU A 168 -1.78 -12.19 3.17
CA LEU A 168 -1.83 -11.18 2.12
C LEU A 168 -0.45 -10.53 1.94
N ASN A 169 0.11 -10.65 0.74
CA ASN A 169 1.29 -9.90 0.32
C ASN A 169 0.88 -8.89 -0.73
N THR A 170 1.25 -7.64 -0.54
CA THR A 170 0.92 -6.55 -1.48
C THR A 170 2.20 -5.91 -2.00
N GLN A 171 2.24 -5.60 -3.29
CA GLN A 171 3.33 -4.88 -3.94
C GLN A 171 2.77 -3.67 -4.67
N LYS A 172 3.36 -2.48 -4.46
CA LYS A 172 2.90 -1.27 -5.15
C LYS A 172 3.20 -1.38 -6.64
N PHE A 173 2.20 -1.07 -7.47
CA PHE A 173 2.33 -1.01 -8.91
C PHE A 173 2.37 0.45 -9.37
N VAL A 174 3.32 0.74 -10.23
CA VAL A 174 3.38 2.01 -10.97
C VAL A 174 3.74 1.69 -12.41
N PRO A 175 3.10 2.30 -13.40
CA PRO A 175 3.47 2.12 -14.80
C PRO A 175 4.95 2.43 -15.03
N LYS A 176 5.60 1.64 -15.87
CA LYS A 176 7.06 1.69 -16.07
C LYS A 176 7.54 3.07 -16.51
N ASP A 177 6.82 3.71 -17.42
CA ASP A 177 7.11 5.08 -17.89
C ASP A 177 7.07 6.11 -16.75
N LYS A 178 6.14 5.95 -15.81
CA LYS A 178 6.02 6.82 -14.62
C LYS A 178 7.10 6.54 -13.58
N VAL A 179 7.54 5.30 -13.47
CA VAL A 179 8.69 4.94 -12.63
C VAL A 179 9.95 5.59 -13.19
N GLU A 180 10.22 5.44 -14.48
CA GLU A 180 11.38 6.04 -15.15
C GLU A 180 11.38 7.56 -15.00
N GLU A 181 10.27 8.24 -15.31
CA GLU A 181 10.12 9.69 -15.14
C GLU A 181 10.39 10.15 -13.69
N PHE A 182 9.88 9.41 -12.71
CA PHE A 182 10.10 9.74 -11.30
C PHE A 182 11.57 9.58 -10.91
N LEU A 183 12.20 8.47 -11.32
CA LEU A 183 13.56 8.12 -10.95
C LEU A 183 14.59 9.05 -11.59
N ASP A 184 14.36 9.49 -12.84
CA ASP A 184 15.22 10.44 -13.54
C ASP A 184 15.21 11.82 -12.87
N ASN A 185 14.12 12.16 -12.20
CA ASN A 185 13.95 13.42 -11.48
C ASN A 185 14.30 13.33 -9.96
N CYS A 186 14.68 12.15 -9.45
CA CYS A 186 15.10 11.95 -8.07
C CYS A 186 16.63 11.86 -8.00
N ASN A 187 17.24 12.61 -7.07
CA ASN A 187 18.68 12.57 -6.85
C ASN A 187 18.99 12.06 -5.44
N ILE A 188 19.74 10.96 -5.37
CA ILE A 188 20.16 10.36 -4.10
C ILE A 188 21.45 11.07 -3.65
N PHE A 189 21.44 11.63 -2.44
CA PHE A 189 22.55 12.37 -1.88
C PHE A 189 23.22 11.70 -0.67
N LYS A 190 22.57 10.65 -0.11
CA LYS A 190 23.10 9.92 1.04
C LYS A 190 22.53 8.51 1.08
N ILE A 191 23.34 7.53 1.46
CA ILE A 191 22.93 6.16 1.78
C ILE A 191 23.26 5.90 3.24
N GLY A 192 22.26 5.55 4.05
CA GLY A 192 22.41 5.13 5.44
C GLY A 192 22.45 3.60 5.52
N ILE A 193 23.33 3.07 6.34
CA ILE A 193 23.49 1.65 6.62
C ILE A 193 23.22 1.49 8.11
N THR A 194 22.21 0.68 8.49
CA THR A 194 21.84 0.46 9.89
C THR A 194 21.73 -1.04 10.18
N TRP A 195 22.12 -1.45 11.37
CA TRP A 195 21.95 -2.83 11.83
C TRP A 195 20.46 -3.19 11.98
N LYS A 196 20.10 -4.40 11.56
CA LYS A 196 18.74 -4.92 11.73
C LYS A 196 18.45 -5.15 13.22
N LYS A 197 17.24 -4.75 13.66
CA LYS A 197 16.79 -5.02 15.03
C LYS A 197 16.62 -6.53 15.25
N GLY A 198 17.01 -7.00 16.44
CA GLY A 198 16.81 -8.40 16.86
C GLY A 198 17.95 -9.36 16.54
N LEU A 199 19.06 -8.86 15.98
CA LEU A 199 20.29 -9.65 15.86
C LEU A 199 20.98 -9.77 17.22
N ASP A 200 21.62 -10.92 17.44
CA ASP A 200 22.40 -11.20 18.64
C ASP A 200 23.46 -10.11 18.86
N ASN A 201 23.57 -9.64 20.11
CA ASN A 201 24.53 -8.61 20.48
C ASN A 201 25.99 -9.01 20.23
N SER A 202 26.28 -10.31 20.13
CA SER A 202 27.62 -10.84 19.80
C SER A 202 28.10 -10.46 18.37
N LEU A 203 27.19 -10.07 17.48
CA LEU A 203 27.50 -9.65 16.11
C LEU A 203 27.63 -8.14 15.95
N LYS A 204 27.42 -7.36 17.03
CA LYS A 204 27.57 -5.89 17.01
C LYS A 204 29.00 -5.52 17.35
N PRO A 205 29.58 -4.47 16.72
CA PRO A 205 30.87 -3.95 17.14
C PRO A 205 30.84 -3.60 18.63
N GLU A 206 31.84 -4.02 19.39
CA GLU A 206 32.00 -3.65 20.79
C GLU A 206 32.23 -2.13 20.88
N VAL A 207 31.25 -1.40 21.30
CA VAL A 207 31.36 0.01 21.65
C VAL A 207 30.86 0.17 23.07
N ASP A 208 31.78 0.08 24.02
CA ASP A 208 31.54 0.09 25.45
C ASP A 208 30.86 1.33 26.03
N LEU A 209 30.72 2.40 25.27
CA LEU A 209 30.29 3.71 25.77
C LEU A 209 28.90 4.16 25.27
N LEU A 210 28.29 3.48 24.32
CA LEU A 210 26.99 3.86 23.78
C LEU A 210 25.99 2.72 23.90
N GLN A 211 25.24 2.71 24.99
CA GLN A 211 24.05 1.85 25.16
C GLN A 211 22.93 2.28 24.18
N GLY A 212 23.24 2.35 22.89
CA GLY A 212 22.30 2.66 21.85
C GLY A 212 21.79 1.42 21.14
N ASN A 213 20.48 1.31 20.92
CA ASN A 213 19.84 0.18 20.26
C ASN A 213 20.08 0.10 18.75
N SER A 214 20.87 0.99 18.13
CA SER A 214 21.16 0.97 16.70
C SER A 214 22.48 1.66 16.36
N PHE A 215 23.30 0.96 15.58
CA PHE A 215 24.49 1.50 14.92
C PHE A 215 24.11 1.92 13.50
N SER A 216 24.56 3.11 13.06
CA SER A 216 24.37 3.56 11.69
C SER A 216 25.65 4.14 11.11
N SER A 217 26.01 3.70 9.91
CA SER A 217 27.02 4.32 9.05
C SER A 217 26.32 5.03 7.89
N ALA A 218 26.98 6.00 7.30
CA ALA A 218 26.41 6.70 6.15
C ALA A 218 27.47 7.02 5.10
N ILE A 219 27.11 6.77 3.85
CA ILE A 219 27.87 7.22 2.67
C ILE A 219 27.23 8.55 2.24
N THR A 220 28.03 9.62 2.23
CA THR A 220 27.60 10.99 1.86
C THR A 220 28.38 11.50 0.68
N GLY A 221 27.98 12.65 0.12
CA GLY A 221 28.64 13.21 -1.06
C GLY A 221 28.30 12.50 -2.36
N ILE A 222 27.26 11.68 -2.35
CA ILE A 222 26.75 10.99 -3.52
C ILE A 222 25.86 11.97 -4.30
N SER A 223 26.00 11.99 -5.61
CA SER A 223 25.06 12.65 -6.52
C SER A 223 24.74 11.65 -7.64
N LEU A 224 23.78 10.77 -7.36
CA LEU A 224 23.38 9.72 -8.29
C LEU A 224 21.91 9.91 -8.65
N PRO A 225 21.54 9.99 -9.94
CA PRO A 225 20.16 9.87 -10.34
C PRO A 225 19.59 8.55 -9.79
N ALA A 226 18.43 8.62 -9.16
CA ALA A 226 17.80 7.43 -8.58
C ALA A 226 17.53 6.36 -9.65
N SER A 227 17.32 6.76 -10.93
CA SER A 227 17.19 5.84 -12.06
C SER A 227 18.37 4.88 -12.20
N LYS A 228 19.61 5.36 -12.03
CA LYS A 228 20.79 4.47 -12.09
C LYS A 228 20.84 3.47 -10.94
N LEU A 229 20.42 3.87 -9.75
CA LEU A 229 20.46 3.01 -8.57
C LEU A 229 19.29 2.01 -8.56
N ILE A 230 18.11 2.42 -8.99
CA ILE A 230 16.89 1.58 -8.97
C ILE A 230 16.82 0.67 -10.20
N SER A 231 17.34 1.05 -11.36
CA SER A 231 17.55 0.08 -12.45
C SER A 231 18.48 -1.05 -12.01
N ASP A 232 19.44 -0.75 -11.14
CA ASP A 232 20.33 -1.73 -10.53
C ASP A 232 19.74 -2.43 -9.29
N LEU A 233 18.72 -1.84 -8.63
CA LEU A 233 17.98 -2.43 -7.51
C LEU A 233 16.99 -3.53 -7.93
N VAL A 234 16.45 -3.48 -9.12
CA VAL A 234 15.72 -4.61 -9.73
C VAL A 234 16.69 -5.82 -9.86
N TYR A 235 18.00 -5.56 -9.93
CA TYR A 235 19.08 -6.53 -9.85
C TYR A 235 19.82 -6.40 -8.49
N ARG A 236 19.14 -6.67 -7.38
CA ARG A 236 19.66 -6.59 -5.97
C ARG A 236 21.14 -6.94 -5.80
N ARG A 237 21.66 -7.85 -6.62
CA ARG A 237 23.06 -8.31 -6.59
C ARG A 237 24.09 -7.24 -6.96
N LYS A 238 23.73 -6.23 -7.75
CA LYS A 238 24.67 -5.23 -8.22
C LYS A 238 24.86 -4.10 -7.23
N VAL A 239 23.77 -3.67 -6.59
CA VAL A 239 23.81 -2.66 -5.51
C VAL A 239 24.56 -3.17 -4.30
N THR A 240 24.34 -4.42 -3.91
CA THR A 240 25.08 -5.04 -2.80
C THR A 240 26.57 -5.12 -3.10
N SER A 241 27.00 -5.44 -4.32
CA SER A 241 28.41 -5.50 -4.68
C SER A 241 29.09 -4.11 -4.70
N GLU A 242 28.40 -3.08 -5.15
CA GLU A 242 28.93 -1.70 -5.14
C GLU A 242 28.98 -1.14 -3.71
N ILE A 243 27.96 -1.39 -2.91
CA ILE A 243 27.97 -0.98 -1.49
C ILE A 243 29.03 -1.75 -0.72
N SER A 244 29.19 -3.06 -0.94
CA SER A 244 30.24 -3.87 -0.31
C SER A 244 31.65 -3.40 -0.72
N SER A 245 31.82 -2.85 -1.91
CA SER A 245 33.10 -2.25 -2.32
C SER A 245 33.41 -0.93 -1.61
N LEU A 246 32.38 -0.15 -1.26
CA LEU A 246 32.49 1.11 -0.54
C LEU A 246 32.46 0.94 0.98
N TYR A 247 31.82 -0.10 1.44
CA TYR A 247 31.70 -0.49 2.86
C TYR A 247 31.90 -2.00 2.98
N PRO A 248 33.14 -2.47 3.15
CA PRO A 248 33.48 -3.90 3.16
C PRO A 248 32.75 -4.73 4.25
N GLU A 249 32.33 -4.09 5.34
CA GLU A 249 31.58 -4.73 6.44
C GLU A 249 30.07 -4.88 6.13
N TYR A 250 29.61 -4.43 4.96
CA TYR A 250 28.21 -4.54 4.60
C TYR A 250 27.81 -6.00 4.35
N ASP A 251 26.77 -6.42 5.06
CA ASP A 251 26.10 -7.73 4.91
C ASP A 251 24.58 -7.48 4.85
N GLU A 252 23.94 -7.90 3.77
CA GLU A 252 22.48 -7.71 3.56
C GLU A 252 21.62 -8.45 4.58
N THR A 253 22.16 -9.50 5.22
CA THR A 253 21.44 -10.24 6.26
C THR A 253 21.45 -9.49 7.59
N LEU A 254 22.47 -8.68 7.83
CA LEU A 254 22.71 -7.95 9.07
C LEU A 254 22.30 -6.48 9.01
N HIS A 255 22.26 -5.88 7.81
CA HIS A 255 22.06 -4.46 7.64
C HIS A 255 20.80 -4.11 6.86
N ASN A 256 20.23 -2.95 7.18
CA ASN A 256 19.21 -2.25 6.38
C ASN A 256 19.87 -1.07 5.66
N LEU A 257 19.50 -0.88 4.39
CA LEU A 257 19.89 0.30 3.62
C LEU A 257 18.75 1.31 3.60
N THR A 258 19.10 2.57 3.85
CA THR A 258 18.19 3.71 3.76
C THR A 258 18.73 4.71 2.74
N PHE A 259 17.97 5.00 1.69
CA PHE A 259 18.30 5.98 0.68
C PHE A 259 17.68 7.33 1.04
N TYR A 260 18.51 8.38 1.02
CA TYR A 260 18.06 9.76 1.20
C TYR A 260 18.15 10.46 -0.15
N TYR A 261 17.07 11.03 -0.60
CA TYR A 261 16.94 11.61 -1.93
C TYR A 261 16.21 12.95 -1.90
N VAL A 262 16.40 13.72 -2.97
CA VAL A 262 15.61 14.92 -3.26
C VAL A 262 14.71 14.60 -4.45
N ASP A 263 13.42 14.84 -4.30
CA ASP A 263 12.44 14.63 -5.36
C ASP A 263 12.46 15.76 -6.41
N SER A 264 11.66 15.61 -7.47
CA SER A 264 11.52 16.61 -8.54
C SER A 264 11.02 17.98 -8.07
N LYS A 265 10.52 18.09 -6.82
CA LYS A 265 10.07 19.33 -6.19
C LYS A 265 11.07 19.93 -5.21
N GLY A 266 12.27 19.34 -5.14
CA GLY A 266 13.31 19.76 -4.20
C GLY A 266 13.07 19.34 -2.76
N GLN A 267 12.08 18.44 -2.49
CA GLN A 267 11.79 17.95 -1.15
C GLN A 267 12.71 16.79 -0.78
N LYS A 268 13.29 16.86 0.43
CA LYS A 268 14.11 15.79 0.98
C LYS A 268 13.24 14.70 1.56
N ALA A 269 13.52 13.45 1.19
CA ALA A 269 12.84 12.28 1.71
C ALA A 269 13.83 11.12 1.90
N ASN A 270 13.38 10.06 2.57
CA ASN A 270 14.17 8.83 2.70
C ASN A 270 13.28 7.59 2.57
N SER A 271 13.89 6.47 2.22
CA SER A 271 13.24 5.18 2.19
C SER A 271 14.24 4.06 2.38
N THR A 272 13.84 2.98 3.06
CA THR A 272 14.65 1.76 3.17
C THR A 272 14.58 0.95 1.87
N ILE A 273 15.57 0.08 1.65
CA ILE A 273 15.58 -0.80 0.47
C ILE A 273 14.33 -1.70 0.42
N ASP A 274 13.85 -2.15 1.56
CA ASP A 274 12.67 -3.00 1.66
C ASP A 274 11.36 -2.19 1.49
N ALA A 275 11.43 -0.87 1.65
CA ALA A 275 10.33 0.07 1.47
C ALA A 275 10.46 0.91 0.19
N LEU A 276 11.30 0.50 -0.77
CA LEU A 276 11.43 1.20 -2.06
C LEU A 276 10.11 1.30 -2.82
N GLU A 277 9.21 0.37 -2.59
CA GLU A 277 7.83 0.49 -3.07
C GLU A 277 7.11 1.75 -2.56
N CYS A 278 7.52 2.26 -1.38
CA CYS A 278 7.00 3.52 -0.84
C CYS A 278 7.55 4.75 -1.57
N LEU A 279 8.67 4.62 -2.32
CA LEU A 279 9.20 5.68 -3.18
C LEU A 279 8.38 5.87 -4.44
N LEU A 280 7.70 4.82 -4.90
CA LEU A 280 6.94 4.90 -6.13
C LEU A 280 5.80 5.92 -5.97
N PRO A 281 5.67 6.86 -6.93
CA PRO A 281 4.68 7.91 -6.83
C PRO A 281 3.28 7.32 -6.85
N SER A 282 2.36 7.97 -6.14
CA SER A 282 0.93 7.72 -6.33
C SER A 282 0.48 8.40 -7.62
N ILE A 283 -0.49 7.81 -8.29
CA ILE A 283 -1.04 8.33 -9.52
C ILE A 283 -1.86 9.59 -9.22
N SER A 284 -1.46 10.72 -9.77
CA SER A 284 -2.20 11.97 -9.62
C SER A 284 -3.45 11.95 -10.47
N LEU A 285 -4.61 12.17 -9.85
CA LEU A 285 -5.87 12.32 -10.54
C LEU A 285 -6.03 13.73 -11.14
N GLY A 286 -6.57 13.80 -12.34
CA GLY A 286 -6.83 15.06 -13.05
C GLY A 286 -7.98 15.86 -12.46
N ALA A 287 -8.18 17.06 -12.99
CA ALA A 287 -9.27 17.95 -12.57
C ALA A 287 -10.68 17.35 -12.80
N THR A 288 -10.84 16.48 -13.79
CA THR A 288 -12.11 15.77 -14.07
C THR A 288 -12.56 14.85 -12.94
N CYS A 289 -11.61 14.42 -12.08
CA CYS A 289 -11.90 13.60 -10.90
C CYS A 289 -12.42 14.40 -9.70
N VAL A 290 -12.62 15.72 -9.87
CA VAL A 290 -13.10 16.61 -8.82
C VAL A 290 -14.33 17.34 -9.34
N ASN A 291 -15.45 17.27 -8.60
CA ASN A 291 -16.66 18.01 -8.87
C ASN A 291 -16.48 19.50 -8.56
N SER A 292 -17.41 20.34 -9.02
CA SER A 292 -17.39 21.79 -8.79
C SER A 292 -17.47 22.20 -7.31
N ASP A 293 -18.01 21.33 -6.45
CA ASP A 293 -18.07 21.48 -5.00
C ASP A 293 -16.83 20.93 -4.25
N ASN A 294 -15.76 20.61 -4.99
CA ASN A 294 -14.54 19.98 -4.49
C ASN A 294 -14.70 18.55 -3.94
N THR A 295 -15.82 17.89 -4.14
CA THR A 295 -15.98 16.47 -3.83
C THR A 295 -15.36 15.58 -4.91
N PRO A 296 -15.00 14.32 -4.61
CA PRO A 296 -14.53 13.40 -5.63
C PRO A 296 -15.62 13.04 -6.66
N ASN A 297 -15.24 13.01 -7.93
CA ASN A 297 -16.07 12.45 -8.99
C ASN A 297 -15.83 10.93 -9.08
N TRP A 298 -16.67 10.15 -8.42
CA TRP A 298 -16.48 8.69 -8.28
C TRP A 298 -16.55 7.94 -9.61
N GLU A 299 -17.34 8.38 -10.57
CA GLU A 299 -17.45 7.74 -11.89
C GLU A 299 -16.14 7.88 -12.68
N GLU A 300 -15.54 9.06 -12.67
CA GLU A 300 -14.24 9.27 -13.30
C GLU A 300 -13.13 8.49 -12.60
N ILE A 301 -13.12 8.48 -11.26
CA ILE A 301 -12.13 7.73 -10.47
C ILE A 301 -12.27 6.23 -10.75
N LYS A 302 -13.48 5.70 -10.85
CA LYS A 302 -13.76 4.31 -11.20
C LYS A 302 -13.25 3.97 -12.60
N THR A 303 -13.50 4.84 -13.57
CA THR A 303 -13.03 4.69 -14.96
C THR A 303 -11.49 4.62 -15.00
N ILE A 304 -10.82 5.52 -14.31
CA ILE A 304 -9.35 5.50 -14.22
C ILE A 304 -8.85 4.23 -13.53
N ALA A 305 -9.51 3.78 -12.46
CA ALA A 305 -9.16 2.53 -11.79
C ALA A 305 -9.25 1.32 -12.75
N ASP A 306 -10.26 1.29 -13.63
CA ASP A 306 -10.41 0.24 -14.65
C ASP A 306 -9.27 0.26 -15.67
N VAL A 307 -8.85 1.45 -16.12
CA VAL A 307 -7.69 1.60 -17.03
C VAL A 307 -6.43 1.01 -16.40
N TYR A 308 -6.17 1.27 -15.10
CA TYR A 308 -4.99 0.71 -14.44
C TYR A 308 -5.09 -0.80 -14.20
N ILE A 309 -6.27 -1.33 -13.90
CA ILE A 309 -6.48 -2.78 -13.81
C ILE A 309 -6.19 -3.43 -15.16
N ASP A 310 -6.67 -2.85 -16.27
CA ASP A 310 -6.43 -3.40 -17.61
C ASP A 310 -4.97 -3.27 -18.07
N LEU A 311 -4.27 -2.22 -17.65
CA LEU A 311 -2.85 -2.08 -17.86
C LEU A 311 -2.07 -3.21 -17.15
N ILE A 312 -2.38 -3.46 -15.88
CA ILE A 312 -1.76 -4.52 -15.10
C ILE A 312 -2.07 -5.91 -15.68
N LYS A 313 -3.30 -6.15 -16.13
CA LYS A 313 -3.65 -7.41 -16.84
C LYS A 313 -2.74 -7.66 -18.03
N LYS A 314 -2.42 -6.61 -18.81
CA LYS A 314 -1.48 -6.71 -19.94
C LYS A 314 -0.06 -7.02 -19.47
N ASP A 315 0.45 -6.32 -18.46
CA ASP A 315 1.79 -6.53 -17.90
C ASP A 315 1.95 -7.94 -17.32
N LEU A 316 0.93 -8.44 -16.64
CA LEU A 316 0.87 -9.80 -16.10
C LEU A 316 0.63 -10.86 -17.19
N LYS A 317 0.45 -10.46 -18.46
CA LYS A 317 0.07 -11.35 -19.59
C LYS A 317 -1.18 -12.17 -19.29
N TYR A 318 -2.10 -11.62 -18.51
CA TYR A 318 -3.34 -12.28 -18.18
C TYR A 318 -4.22 -12.41 -19.43
N ASN A 319 -4.66 -13.63 -19.73
CA ASN A 319 -5.51 -13.92 -20.88
C ASN A 319 -6.76 -14.69 -20.44
N ALA A 320 -7.87 -13.98 -20.30
CA ALA A 320 -9.16 -14.54 -19.88
C ALA A 320 -9.72 -15.63 -20.84
N LYS A 321 -9.27 -15.66 -22.12
CA LYS A 321 -9.76 -16.62 -23.12
C LYS A 321 -9.02 -17.97 -23.09
N LYS A 322 -7.90 -18.08 -22.39
CA LYS A 322 -7.11 -19.31 -22.27
C LYS A 322 -7.37 -20.07 -20.96
N GLN A 323 -8.38 -19.63 -20.22
CA GLN A 323 -8.65 -20.13 -18.86
C GLN A 323 -10.12 -20.70 -18.81
#